data_35b255a361c74c5fdb3a87ffecb24c30
#
_entry.id   35b255a361c74c5fdb3a87ffecb24c30
#
_cell.length_a   1.000
_cell.length_b   1.000
_cell.length_c   1.000
_cell.angle_alpha   90.00
_cell.angle_beta   90.00
_cell.angle_gamma   90.00
#
_symmetry.space_group_name_H-M   'P 1'
#
loop_
_entity.id
_entity.type
_entity.pdbx_description
1 polymer ?
#
loop_
_entity_poly.entity_id
_entity_poly.type
_entity_poly.pdbx_seq_one_letter_code
_entity_poly.pdbx_strand_id
1 'polypeptide(L)'
;GADLSVETDAKGVRHIRLVGEAELKPQVIEVPGDPSSAAFPIVAALITPGSEVTVTHVGMNPTRTGIFKMLEAMGADLAYSNERIVGGEPVADITARHSALTGIEVPPDVAPSMIDEFPIFFVAASMAQGRTITSGLDELRVKESDRLALMAAGLIAIGAKVEEREDGLVIDGSGGEPLEGGTTIASALDHRIAMSFAVAGQHCYRGVTVDDVSPIATSFPTFEAMLAELSGQ
;
A
#
# COMPACT_ATOMS: atom_id res chain seq x y z
N GLY A 1 -6.32 9.55 30.88
CA GLY A 1 -6.05 9.24 32.30
C GLY A 1 -4.79 8.41 32.51
N ALA A 2 -4.20 7.82 31.44
CA ALA A 2 -2.94 7.10 31.55
C ALA A 2 -1.76 8.09 31.78
N ASP A 3 -0.82 7.69 32.64
CA ASP A 3 0.44 8.41 32.83
C ASP A 3 1.50 7.75 31.94
N LEU A 4 1.85 8.45 30.85
CA LEU A 4 2.74 7.98 29.79
C LEU A 4 3.85 8.99 29.56
N SER A 5 5.11 8.51 29.53
CA SER A 5 6.25 9.30 29.08
C SER A 5 6.94 8.60 27.90
N VAL A 6 7.42 9.43 26.96
CA VAL A 6 8.20 8.96 25.79
C VAL A 6 9.47 9.80 25.72
N GLU A 7 10.61 9.14 25.79
CA GLU A 7 11.92 9.76 25.69
C GLU A 7 12.68 9.13 24.52
N THR A 8 13.45 9.93 23.78
CA THR A 8 14.33 9.40 22.73
C THR A 8 15.77 9.63 23.15
N ASP A 9 16.57 8.57 23.21
CA ASP A 9 17.98 8.67 23.60
C ASP A 9 18.87 9.21 22.46
N ALA A 10 20.13 9.43 22.76
CA ALA A 10 21.11 9.95 21.81
C ALA A 10 21.38 9.00 20.60
N LYS A 11 20.92 7.75 20.67
CA LYS A 11 21.01 6.76 19.61
C LYS A 11 19.73 6.66 18.78
N GLY A 12 18.71 7.49 19.07
CA GLY A 12 17.43 7.47 18.40
C GLY A 12 16.46 6.39 18.93
N VAL A 13 16.80 5.68 20.00
CA VAL A 13 15.94 4.66 20.60
C VAL A 13 14.85 5.33 21.42
N ARG A 14 13.59 4.99 21.19
CA ARG A 14 12.46 5.44 21.99
C ARG A 14 12.25 4.58 23.20
N HIS A 15 12.23 5.22 24.37
CA HIS A 15 11.89 4.62 25.66
C HIS A 15 10.48 5.05 26.04
N ILE A 16 9.57 4.08 26.09
CA ILE A 16 8.17 4.32 26.45
C ILE A 16 7.95 3.77 27.86
N ARG A 17 7.50 4.62 28.77
CA ARG A 17 7.13 4.23 30.13
C ARG A 17 5.64 4.49 30.33
N LEU A 18 4.92 3.45 30.76
CA LEU A 18 3.52 3.52 31.15
C LEU A 18 3.41 3.14 32.63
N VAL A 19 2.76 3.99 33.44
CA VAL A 19 2.39 3.65 34.81
C VAL A 19 1.14 2.78 34.76
N GLY A 20 1.23 1.57 35.32
CA GLY A 20 0.11 0.64 35.37
C GLY A 20 -1.03 1.12 36.29
N GLU A 21 -2.17 0.41 36.24
CA GLU A 21 -3.36 0.66 37.08
C GLU A 21 -3.96 2.07 36.91
N ALA A 22 -3.81 2.66 35.71
CA ALA A 22 -4.36 3.98 35.42
C ALA A 22 -5.91 3.95 35.37
N GLU A 23 -6.54 4.93 35.99
CA GLU A 23 -7.98 5.19 35.84
C GLU A 23 -8.24 5.90 34.52
N LEU A 24 -8.65 5.13 33.49
CA LEU A 24 -8.93 5.66 32.18
C LEU A 24 -10.26 6.44 32.17
N LYS A 25 -10.28 7.58 31.49
CA LYS A 25 -11.45 8.45 31.35
C LYS A 25 -12.07 8.24 29.96
N PRO A 26 -13.40 8.08 29.87
CA PRO A 26 -14.08 8.02 28.57
C PRO A 26 -13.81 9.26 27.73
N GLN A 27 -13.57 9.07 26.45
CA GLN A 27 -13.32 10.12 25.46
C GLN A 27 -14.03 9.82 24.16
N VAL A 28 -14.34 10.86 23.38
CA VAL A 28 -14.74 10.72 21.99
C VAL A 28 -13.49 10.76 21.14
N ILE A 29 -13.25 9.69 20.40
CA ILE A 29 -12.08 9.55 19.51
C ILE A 29 -12.60 9.48 18.08
N GLU A 30 -12.17 10.43 17.26
CA GLU A 30 -12.35 10.38 15.82
C GLU A 30 -11.14 9.62 15.24
N VAL A 31 -11.38 8.46 14.66
CA VAL A 31 -10.31 7.61 14.09
C VAL A 31 -10.04 8.04 12.66
N PRO A 32 -8.80 8.40 12.31
CA PRO A 32 -8.43 8.68 10.91
C PRO A 32 -8.64 7.49 9.99
N GLY A 33 -8.85 7.74 8.71
CA GLY A 33 -8.82 6.71 7.66
C GLY A 33 -7.47 6.01 7.62
N ASP A 34 -7.49 4.70 7.36
CA ASP A 34 -6.29 3.89 7.32
C ASP A 34 -5.46 4.16 6.05
N PRO A 35 -4.18 4.57 6.16
CA PRO A 35 -3.32 4.80 5.00
C PRO A 35 -3.08 3.52 4.17
N SER A 36 -3.11 2.34 4.79
CA SER A 36 -2.99 1.07 4.08
C SER A 36 -4.17 0.84 3.14
N SER A 37 -5.39 1.10 3.61
CA SER A 37 -6.60 1.01 2.78
C SER A 37 -6.61 2.07 1.68
N ALA A 38 -6.17 3.29 1.99
CA ALA A 38 -6.07 4.39 1.03
C ALA A 38 -5.09 4.11 -0.12
N ALA A 39 -4.04 3.31 0.12
CA ALA A 39 -3.02 2.99 -0.88
C ALA A 39 -3.61 2.29 -2.12
N PHE A 40 -4.64 1.47 -1.99
CA PHE A 40 -5.23 0.74 -3.11
C PHE A 40 -5.91 1.64 -4.14
N PRO A 41 -6.89 2.51 -3.79
CA PRO A 41 -7.48 3.43 -4.76
C PRO A 41 -6.48 4.48 -5.26
N ILE A 42 -5.50 4.88 -4.45
CA ILE A 42 -4.43 5.78 -4.88
C ILE A 42 -3.61 5.13 -5.99
N VAL A 43 -3.09 3.91 -5.79
CA VAL A 43 -2.32 3.20 -6.83
C VAL A 43 -3.19 2.93 -8.06
N ALA A 44 -4.46 2.54 -7.88
CA ALA A 44 -5.38 2.34 -9.00
C ALA A 44 -5.49 3.60 -9.87
N ALA A 45 -5.61 4.79 -9.27
CA ALA A 45 -5.63 6.05 -10.00
C ALA A 45 -4.29 6.34 -10.69
N LEU A 46 -3.16 6.11 -10.01
CA LEU A 46 -1.83 6.40 -10.57
C LEU A 46 -1.54 5.58 -11.83
N ILE A 47 -1.96 4.31 -11.89
CA ILE A 47 -1.67 3.41 -13.02
C ILE A 47 -2.72 3.47 -14.14
N THR A 48 -3.89 4.06 -13.91
CA THR A 48 -4.99 4.07 -14.89
C THR A 48 -5.05 5.42 -15.64
N PRO A 49 -4.83 5.44 -16.95
CA PRO A 49 -4.83 6.69 -17.74
C PRO A 49 -6.11 7.51 -17.58
N GLY A 50 -5.95 8.81 -17.33
CA GLY A 50 -7.05 9.76 -17.17
C GLY A 50 -7.77 9.73 -15.82
N SER A 51 -7.33 8.91 -14.90
CA SER A 51 -7.93 8.81 -13.56
C SER A 51 -7.49 9.94 -12.64
N GLU A 52 -8.43 10.37 -11.79
CA GLU A 52 -8.22 11.23 -10.63
C GLU A 52 -9.11 10.70 -9.48
N VAL A 53 -8.52 10.41 -8.34
CA VAL A 53 -9.22 9.93 -7.14
C VAL A 53 -8.78 10.74 -5.93
N THR A 54 -9.74 11.17 -5.11
CA THR A 54 -9.46 11.80 -3.81
C THR A 54 -9.91 10.88 -2.70
N VAL A 55 -8.98 10.49 -1.83
CA VAL A 55 -9.26 9.75 -0.60
C VAL A 55 -9.21 10.74 0.55
N THR A 56 -10.33 10.90 1.25
CA THR A 56 -10.46 11.90 2.32
C THR A 56 -10.11 11.34 3.69
N HIS A 57 -9.70 12.23 4.61
CA HIS A 57 -9.51 11.91 6.02
C HIS A 57 -8.45 10.82 6.29
N VAL A 58 -7.40 10.75 5.49
CA VAL A 58 -6.34 9.73 5.61
C VAL A 58 -5.40 10.08 6.75
N GLY A 59 -5.08 9.12 7.61
CA GLY A 59 -4.07 9.24 8.65
C GLY A 59 -2.68 9.45 8.05
N MET A 60 -2.00 10.53 8.45
CA MET A 60 -0.70 10.95 7.92
C MET A 60 0.44 10.77 8.93
N ASN A 61 0.32 9.77 9.81
CA ASN A 61 1.40 9.45 10.74
C ASN A 61 2.68 9.09 9.97
N PRO A 62 3.81 9.80 10.20
CA PRO A 62 5.06 9.61 9.45
C PRO A 62 5.62 8.17 9.48
N THR A 63 5.23 7.38 10.48
CA THR A 63 5.63 5.97 10.60
C THR A 63 4.76 5.01 9.77
N ARG A 64 3.72 5.52 9.08
CA ARG A 64 2.73 4.77 8.31
C ARG A 64 2.55 5.25 6.87
N THR A 65 3.29 6.27 6.46
CA THR A 65 3.13 6.95 5.15
C THR A 65 4.30 6.73 4.20
N GLY A 66 5.10 5.69 4.43
CA GLY A 66 6.24 5.36 3.57
C GLY A 66 5.83 5.13 2.12
N ILE A 67 4.68 4.49 1.89
CA ILE A 67 4.15 4.23 0.54
C ILE A 67 3.99 5.52 -0.28
N PHE A 68 3.42 6.59 0.30
CA PHE A 68 3.19 7.83 -0.44
C PHE A 68 4.52 8.49 -0.82
N LYS A 69 5.52 8.48 0.07
CA LYS A 69 6.87 8.98 -0.23
C LYS A 69 7.54 8.21 -1.36
N MET A 70 7.39 6.88 -1.38
CA MET A 70 7.97 6.05 -2.44
C MET A 70 7.24 6.24 -3.76
N LEU A 71 5.92 6.38 -3.77
CA LEU A 71 5.16 6.73 -4.97
C LEU A 71 5.57 8.11 -5.51
N GLU A 72 5.74 9.11 -4.65
CA GLU A 72 6.26 10.44 -5.04
C GLU A 72 7.68 10.34 -5.63
N ALA A 73 8.55 9.51 -5.03
CA ALA A 73 9.88 9.25 -5.59
C ALA A 73 9.84 8.57 -6.96
N MET A 74 8.79 7.79 -7.24
CA MET A 74 8.50 7.23 -8.57
C MET A 74 7.90 8.27 -9.54
N GLY A 75 7.60 9.49 -9.10
CA GLY A 75 7.00 10.55 -9.91
C GLY A 75 5.48 10.60 -9.88
N ALA A 76 4.84 10.04 -8.86
CA ALA A 76 3.39 10.13 -8.69
C ALA A 76 2.92 11.57 -8.47
N ASP A 77 1.84 11.96 -9.14
CA ASP A 77 1.12 13.21 -8.89
C ASP A 77 0.16 13.00 -7.70
N LEU A 78 0.66 13.29 -6.49
CA LEU A 78 -0.08 13.29 -5.25
C LEU A 78 -0.22 14.71 -4.73
N ALA A 79 -1.45 15.14 -4.44
CA ALA A 79 -1.73 16.42 -3.84
C ALA A 79 -2.38 16.23 -2.47
N TYR A 80 -1.85 16.91 -1.46
CA TYR A 80 -2.38 16.87 -0.09
C TYR A 80 -3.16 18.14 0.18
N SER A 81 -4.34 17.99 0.75
CA SER A 81 -5.21 19.11 1.09
C SER A 81 -5.90 18.85 2.43
N ASN A 82 -6.54 19.90 2.97
CA ASN A 82 -7.31 19.81 4.21
C ASN A 82 -6.51 19.18 5.37
N GLU A 83 -5.21 19.52 5.43
CA GLU A 83 -4.30 19.04 6.48
C GLU A 83 -4.72 19.58 7.83
N ARG A 84 -4.84 18.69 8.82
CA ARG A 84 -5.31 19.01 10.18
C ARG A 84 -4.83 17.98 11.19
N ILE A 85 -5.04 18.28 12.47
CA ILE A 85 -4.82 17.30 13.55
C ILE A 85 -6.20 16.83 14.05
N VAL A 86 -6.37 15.53 14.10
CA VAL A 86 -7.59 14.87 14.58
C VAL A 86 -7.19 13.83 15.63
N GLY A 87 -7.72 13.99 16.86
CA GLY A 87 -7.37 13.08 17.96
C GLY A 87 -5.88 13.01 18.31
N GLY A 88 -5.10 14.05 17.95
CA GLY A 88 -3.65 14.09 18.13
C GLY A 88 -2.85 13.53 16.95
N GLU A 89 -3.49 12.98 15.92
CA GLU A 89 -2.87 12.43 14.71
C GLU A 89 -3.00 13.42 13.53
N PRO A 90 -1.95 13.55 12.69
CA PRO A 90 -2.04 14.31 11.44
C PRO A 90 -2.95 13.59 10.45
N VAL A 91 -3.79 14.34 9.77
CA VAL A 91 -4.78 13.85 8.79
C VAL A 91 -4.77 14.76 7.58
N ALA A 92 -4.91 14.20 6.37
CA ALA A 92 -5.06 14.93 5.12
C ALA A 92 -6.04 14.24 4.17
N ASP A 93 -6.49 14.97 3.18
CA ASP A 93 -7.14 14.41 1.99
C ASP A 93 -6.06 14.28 0.91
N ILE A 94 -5.99 13.10 0.25
CA ILE A 94 -4.98 12.79 -0.76
C ILE A 94 -5.67 12.65 -2.11
N THR A 95 -5.29 13.51 -3.06
CA THR A 95 -5.71 13.39 -4.45
C THR A 95 -4.58 12.79 -5.27
N ALA A 96 -4.84 11.65 -5.91
CA ALA A 96 -3.92 10.96 -6.81
C ALA A 96 -4.41 11.11 -8.26
N ARG A 97 -3.49 11.42 -9.19
CA ARG A 97 -3.75 11.49 -10.62
C ARG A 97 -2.86 10.53 -11.39
N HIS A 98 -3.38 10.00 -12.50
CA HIS A 98 -2.57 9.17 -13.38
C HIS A 98 -1.19 9.79 -13.63
N SER A 99 -0.15 8.96 -13.50
CA SER A 99 1.25 9.40 -13.58
C SER A 99 2.11 8.40 -14.34
N ALA A 100 3.05 8.91 -15.13
CA ALA A 100 4.10 8.11 -15.74
C ALA A 100 5.15 7.74 -14.67
N LEU A 101 4.88 6.68 -13.93
CA LEU A 101 5.76 6.23 -12.84
C LEU A 101 7.10 5.75 -13.37
N THR A 102 8.18 5.99 -12.62
CA THR A 102 9.53 5.53 -12.92
C THR A 102 10.02 4.60 -11.81
N GLY A 103 10.68 3.51 -12.19
CA GLY A 103 11.27 2.56 -11.25
C GLY A 103 12.36 3.21 -10.39
N ILE A 104 12.45 2.78 -9.14
CA ILE A 104 13.39 3.29 -8.14
C ILE A 104 14.08 2.16 -7.37
N GLU A 105 15.18 2.46 -6.72
CA GLU A 105 15.73 1.64 -5.65
C GLU A 105 15.13 2.12 -4.32
N VAL A 106 14.37 1.24 -3.65
CA VAL A 106 13.70 1.55 -2.39
C VAL A 106 14.69 1.40 -1.24
N PRO A 107 14.95 2.47 -0.46
CA PRO A 107 15.84 2.37 0.71
C PRO A 107 15.29 1.36 1.73
N PRO A 108 16.10 0.41 2.23
CA PRO A 108 15.61 -0.62 3.17
C PRO A 108 15.06 -0.06 4.49
N ASP A 109 15.53 1.10 4.91
CA ASP A 109 15.10 1.77 6.14
C ASP A 109 13.67 2.35 6.05
N VAL A 110 13.10 2.45 4.86
CA VAL A 110 11.69 2.86 4.68
C VAL A 110 10.73 1.71 4.96
N ALA A 111 11.20 0.45 4.86
CA ALA A 111 10.35 -0.73 4.95
C ALA A 111 9.41 -0.75 6.17
N PRO A 112 9.84 -0.42 7.41
CA PRO A 112 8.94 -0.42 8.56
C PRO A 112 7.75 0.54 8.44
N SER A 113 7.87 1.61 7.65
CA SER A 113 6.83 2.62 7.47
C SER A 113 5.81 2.30 6.37
N MET A 114 6.01 1.21 5.62
CA MET A 114 5.13 0.74 4.55
C MET A 114 5.15 -0.78 4.33
N ILE A 115 5.51 -1.55 5.34
CA ILE A 115 5.71 -2.99 5.19
C ILE A 115 4.45 -3.68 4.64
N ASP A 116 3.29 -3.25 5.08
CA ASP A 116 2.02 -3.82 4.68
C ASP A 116 1.52 -3.32 3.32
N GLU A 117 2.11 -2.24 2.78
CA GLU A 117 1.77 -1.65 1.49
C GLU A 117 2.65 -2.16 0.34
N PHE A 118 3.71 -2.94 0.61
CA PHE A 118 4.54 -3.49 -0.45
C PHE A 118 3.76 -4.29 -1.52
N PRO A 119 2.74 -5.09 -1.19
CA PRO A 119 1.96 -5.77 -2.23
C PRO A 119 1.39 -4.80 -3.29
N ILE A 120 0.73 -3.75 -2.88
CA ILE A 120 0.18 -2.77 -3.83
C ILE A 120 1.28 -1.88 -4.45
N PHE A 121 2.38 -1.63 -3.75
CA PHE A 121 3.56 -0.94 -4.30
C PHE A 121 4.19 -1.75 -5.44
N PHE A 122 4.29 -3.07 -5.33
CA PHE A 122 4.79 -3.93 -6.41
C PHE A 122 3.90 -3.89 -7.65
N VAL A 123 2.59 -3.66 -7.49
CA VAL A 123 1.70 -3.41 -8.64
C VAL A 123 2.07 -2.09 -9.31
N ALA A 124 2.25 -1.00 -8.57
CA ALA A 124 2.72 0.27 -9.14
C ALA A 124 4.07 0.12 -9.84
N ALA A 125 5.02 -0.60 -9.23
CA ALA A 125 6.33 -0.88 -9.80
C ALA A 125 6.26 -1.69 -11.09
N SER A 126 5.32 -2.64 -11.21
CA SER A 126 5.15 -3.45 -12.42
C SER A 126 4.63 -2.66 -13.62
N MET A 127 3.99 -1.50 -13.39
CA MET A 127 3.50 -0.59 -14.43
C MET A 127 4.47 0.57 -14.71
N ALA A 128 5.49 0.77 -13.87
CA ALA A 128 6.45 1.87 -14.00
C ALA A 128 7.37 1.71 -15.22
N GLN A 129 8.00 2.81 -15.65
CA GLN A 129 9.09 2.76 -16.60
C GLN A 129 10.40 2.40 -15.91
N GLY A 130 11.11 1.39 -16.39
CA GLY A 130 12.42 0.99 -15.87
C GLY A 130 12.33 0.00 -14.71
N ARG A 131 13.36 -0.02 -13.90
CA ARG A 131 13.56 -1.06 -12.89
C ARG A 131 13.33 -0.55 -11.47
N THR A 132 12.55 -1.29 -10.69
CA THR A 132 12.40 -1.10 -9.24
C THR A 132 13.13 -2.21 -8.50
N ILE A 133 13.89 -1.86 -7.46
CA ILE A 133 14.64 -2.79 -6.62
C ILE A 133 14.21 -2.58 -5.17
N THR A 134 13.87 -3.66 -4.50
CA THR A 134 13.55 -3.67 -3.06
C THR A 134 14.40 -4.69 -2.33
N SER A 135 14.69 -4.43 -1.06
CA SER A 135 15.43 -5.32 -0.16
C SER A 135 15.07 -5.06 1.30
N GLY A 136 15.49 -5.95 2.21
CA GLY A 136 15.19 -5.84 3.65
C GLY A 136 13.73 -6.14 3.98
N LEU A 137 13.06 -6.96 3.19
CA LEU A 137 11.63 -7.28 3.30
C LEU A 137 11.37 -8.70 3.82
N ASP A 138 12.30 -9.29 4.56
CA ASP A 138 12.16 -10.65 5.12
C ASP A 138 10.86 -10.82 5.91
N GLU A 139 10.38 -9.77 6.57
CA GLU A 139 9.15 -9.80 7.35
C GLU A 139 7.91 -10.14 6.48
N LEU A 140 7.92 -9.80 5.19
CA LEU A 140 6.81 -10.13 4.28
C LEU A 140 6.63 -11.63 4.06
N ARG A 141 7.68 -12.44 4.33
CA ARG A 141 7.60 -13.90 4.17
C ARG A 141 6.84 -14.59 5.30
N VAL A 142 6.69 -13.92 6.43
CA VAL A 142 6.07 -14.46 7.66
C VAL A 142 4.82 -13.70 8.12
N LYS A 143 4.20 -12.95 7.20
CA LYS A 143 2.91 -12.30 7.43
C LYS A 143 1.77 -13.33 7.36
N GLU A 144 0.57 -12.94 6.96
CA GLU A 144 -0.58 -13.85 6.77
C GLU A 144 -0.25 -14.94 5.73
N SER A 145 0.66 -14.64 4.83
CA SER A 145 1.20 -15.52 3.79
C SER A 145 2.65 -15.15 3.50
N ASP A 146 3.37 -15.93 2.68
CA ASP A 146 4.62 -15.45 2.06
C ASP A 146 4.28 -14.45 0.96
N ARG A 147 4.13 -13.17 1.35
CA ARG A 147 3.74 -12.08 0.44
C ARG A 147 4.76 -11.84 -0.66
N LEU A 148 6.07 -12.05 -0.42
CA LEU A 148 7.07 -11.91 -1.47
C LEU A 148 6.88 -12.96 -2.55
N ALA A 149 6.78 -14.24 -2.18
CA ALA A 149 6.58 -15.32 -3.13
C ALA A 149 5.26 -15.18 -3.90
N LEU A 150 4.16 -14.86 -3.22
CA LEU A 150 2.85 -14.70 -3.85
C LEU A 150 2.81 -13.52 -4.83
N MET A 151 3.38 -12.37 -4.44
CA MET A 151 3.44 -11.22 -5.34
C MET A 151 4.33 -11.50 -6.55
N ALA A 152 5.51 -12.11 -6.35
CA ALA A 152 6.38 -12.50 -7.47
C ALA A 152 5.66 -13.44 -8.44
N ALA A 153 5.09 -14.53 -7.93
CA ALA A 153 4.38 -15.51 -8.75
C ALA A 153 3.18 -14.89 -9.48
N GLY A 154 2.37 -14.09 -8.78
CA GLY A 154 1.20 -13.47 -9.36
C GLY A 154 1.54 -12.43 -10.43
N LEU A 155 2.54 -11.56 -10.19
CA LEU A 155 3.00 -10.58 -11.17
C LEU A 155 3.57 -11.25 -12.41
N ILE A 156 4.36 -12.32 -12.26
CA ILE A 156 4.85 -13.11 -13.39
C ILE A 156 3.68 -13.72 -14.18
N ALA A 157 2.69 -14.25 -13.48
CA ALA A 157 1.53 -14.88 -14.13
C ALA A 157 0.68 -13.91 -14.96
N ILE A 158 0.65 -12.63 -14.59
CA ILE A 158 -0.03 -11.58 -15.38
C ILE A 158 0.87 -10.93 -16.45
N GLY A 159 2.13 -11.40 -16.58
CA GLY A 159 3.05 -10.95 -17.63
C GLY A 159 4.11 -9.93 -17.22
N ALA A 160 4.25 -9.61 -15.94
CA ALA A 160 5.33 -8.74 -15.48
C ALA A 160 6.68 -9.48 -15.44
N LYS A 161 7.77 -8.73 -15.51
CA LYS A 161 9.13 -9.24 -15.39
C LYS A 161 9.62 -9.04 -13.96
N VAL A 162 9.69 -10.12 -13.19
CA VAL A 162 10.04 -10.11 -11.77
C VAL A 162 11.14 -11.12 -11.50
N GLU A 163 12.14 -10.70 -10.72
CA GLU A 163 13.14 -11.55 -10.09
C GLU A 163 12.87 -11.56 -8.58
N GLU A 164 12.51 -12.71 -8.04
CA GLU A 164 12.36 -12.89 -6.60
C GLU A 164 13.73 -13.07 -5.95
N ARG A 165 13.97 -12.33 -4.86
CA ARG A 165 15.15 -12.44 -4.00
C ARG A 165 14.76 -12.92 -2.61
N GLU A 166 15.72 -13.28 -1.79
CA GLU A 166 15.49 -13.73 -0.43
C GLU A 166 14.73 -12.70 0.40
N ASP A 167 15.10 -11.43 0.27
CA ASP A 167 14.62 -10.30 1.07
C ASP A 167 13.94 -9.20 0.25
N GLY A 168 13.49 -9.47 -0.99
CA GLY A 168 12.87 -8.45 -1.83
C GLY A 168 12.55 -8.90 -3.25
N LEU A 169 12.14 -7.95 -4.07
CA LEU A 169 11.87 -8.16 -5.49
C LEU A 169 12.65 -7.18 -6.36
N VAL A 170 13.03 -7.63 -7.56
CA VAL A 170 13.45 -6.76 -8.66
C VAL A 170 12.38 -6.83 -9.74
N ILE A 171 11.83 -5.69 -10.11
CA ILE A 171 10.72 -5.61 -11.06
C ILE A 171 11.13 -4.71 -12.22
N ASP A 172 11.15 -5.26 -13.43
CA ASP A 172 11.25 -4.45 -14.65
C ASP A 172 9.83 -4.10 -15.10
N GLY A 173 9.45 -2.84 -14.94
CA GLY A 173 8.10 -2.38 -15.21
C GLY A 173 7.77 -2.31 -16.70
N SER A 174 6.47 -2.28 -17.02
CA SER A 174 5.95 -2.29 -18.39
C SER A 174 6.05 -0.95 -19.11
N GLY A 175 6.41 0.13 -18.42
CA GLY A 175 6.43 1.49 -18.99
C GLY A 175 5.06 2.12 -19.17
N GLY A 176 4.08 1.70 -18.37
CA GLY A 176 2.69 2.15 -18.45
C GLY A 176 1.82 1.34 -19.41
N GLU A 177 2.39 0.36 -20.12
CA GLU A 177 1.61 -0.55 -20.97
C GLU A 177 0.85 -1.57 -20.11
N PRO A 178 -0.42 -1.87 -20.45
CA PRO A 178 -1.17 -2.90 -19.75
C PRO A 178 -0.47 -4.26 -19.81
N LEU A 179 -0.50 -4.99 -18.70
CA LEU A 179 -0.01 -6.36 -18.65
C LEU A 179 -1.03 -7.32 -19.27
N GLU A 180 -0.60 -8.55 -19.56
CA GLU A 180 -1.42 -9.54 -20.29
C GLU A 180 -2.68 -9.92 -19.50
N GLY A 181 -2.55 -10.29 -18.22
CA GLY A 181 -3.66 -10.78 -17.41
C GLY A 181 -4.25 -12.11 -17.89
N GLY A 182 -5.57 -12.29 -17.71
CA GLY A 182 -6.30 -13.47 -18.20
C GLY A 182 -6.03 -14.74 -17.41
N THR A 183 -5.56 -14.64 -16.19
CA THR A 183 -5.20 -15.76 -15.31
C THR A 183 -5.91 -15.67 -13.96
N THR A 184 -5.91 -16.76 -13.22
CA THR A 184 -6.37 -16.81 -11.83
C THR A 184 -5.17 -16.75 -10.90
N ILE A 185 -5.20 -15.82 -9.95
CA ILE A 185 -4.16 -15.58 -8.94
C ILE A 185 -4.57 -16.27 -7.65
N ALA A 186 -3.62 -16.99 -7.05
CA ALA A 186 -3.77 -17.53 -5.71
C ALA A 186 -3.56 -16.43 -4.67
N SER A 187 -4.58 -16.15 -3.88
CA SER A 187 -4.53 -15.17 -2.78
C SER A 187 -3.96 -15.76 -1.49
N ALA A 188 -3.99 -17.07 -1.33
CA ALA A 188 -3.64 -17.79 -0.11
C ALA A 188 -4.35 -17.22 1.14
N LEU A 189 -5.60 -16.79 0.98
CA LEU A 189 -6.43 -16.13 2.01
C LEU A 189 -5.84 -14.81 2.53
N ASP A 190 -4.90 -14.21 1.81
CA ASP A 190 -4.33 -12.91 2.16
C ASP A 190 -5.08 -11.78 1.44
N HIS A 191 -5.79 -10.96 2.21
CA HIS A 191 -6.60 -9.85 1.69
C HIS A 191 -5.76 -8.82 0.91
N ARG A 192 -4.47 -8.60 1.27
CA ARG A 192 -3.61 -7.63 0.58
C ARG A 192 -3.17 -8.15 -0.79
N ILE A 193 -2.92 -9.43 -0.90
CA ILE A 193 -2.66 -10.09 -2.20
C ILE A 193 -3.91 -9.98 -3.07
N ALA A 194 -5.07 -10.34 -2.54
CA ALA A 194 -6.34 -10.28 -3.26
C ALA A 194 -6.63 -8.86 -3.78
N MET A 195 -6.57 -7.84 -2.91
CA MET A 195 -6.82 -6.44 -3.29
C MET A 195 -5.78 -5.92 -4.30
N SER A 196 -4.50 -6.28 -4.14
CA SER A 196 -3.44 -5.85 -5.06
C SER A 196 -3.69 -6.34 -6.47
N PHE A 197 -4.06 -7.62 -6.63
CA PHE A 197 -4.36 -8.17 -7.95
C PHE A 197 -5.72 -7.74 -8.51
N ALA A 198 -6.70 -7.40 -7.68
CA ALA A 198 -7.92 -6.74 -8.13
C ALA A 198 -7.62 -5.36 -8.75
N VAL A 199 -6.71 -4.58 -8.13
CA VAL A 199 -6.23 -3.30 -8.70
C VAL A 199 -5.41 -3.55 -9.97
N ALA A 200 -4.46 -4.49 -9.97
CA ALA A 200 -3.65 -4.80 -11.16
C ALA A 200 -4.52 -5.19 -12.35
N GLY A 201 -5.61 -5.93 -12.11
CA GLY A 201 -6.55 -6.38 -13.12
C GLY A 201 -7.25 -5.24 -13.87
N GLN A 202 -7.39 -4.06 -13.25
CA GLN A 202 -7.96 -2.87 -13.93
C GLN A 202 -7.07 -2.36 -15.06
N HIS A 203 -5.78 -2.69 -15.04
CA HIS A 203 -4.80 -2.30 -16.06
C HIS A 203 -4.15 -3.53 -16.73
N CYS A 204 -4.94 -4.56 -16.98
CA CYS A 204 -4.56 -5.75 -17.74
C CYS A 204 -5.46 -5.93 -18.96
N TYR A 205 -4.90 -6.36 -20.10
CA TYR A 205 -5.67 -6.58 -21.34
C TYR A 205 -6.84 -7.56 -21.17
N ARG A 206 -6.68 -8.59 -20.32
CA ARG A 206 -7.68 -9.64 -20.10
C ARG A 206 -8.16 -9.73 -18.66
N GLY A 207 -7.95 -8.65 -17.88
CA GLY A 207 -8.31 -8.64 -16.48
C GLY A 207 -7.56 -9.70 -15.65
N VAL A 208 -7.93 -9.85 -14.39
CA VAL A 208 -7.38 -10.83 -13.44
C VAL A 208 -8.52 -11.42 -12.63
N THR A 209 -8.50 -12.71 -12.40
CA THR A 209 -9.37 -13.38 -11.44
C THR A 209 -8.56 -13.71 -10.19
N VAL A 210 -9.12 -13.47 -9.00
CA VAL A 210 -8.53 -13.93 -7.73
C VAL A 210 -9.32 -15.14 -7.24
N ASP A 211 -8.64 -16.17 -6.77
CA ASP A 211 -9.26 -17.47 -6.39
C ASP A 211 -10.21 -17.34 -5.21
N ASP A 212 -9.85 -16.52 -4.19
CA ASP A 212 -10.71 -16.26 -3.04
C ASP A 212 -10.55 -14.80 -2.57
N VAL A 213 -11.61 -14.02 -2.67
CA VAL A 213 -11.68 -12.62 -2.23
C VAL A 213 -12.34 -12.45 -0.86
N SER A 214 -12.84 -13.53 -0.26
CA SER A 214 -13.56 -13.47 1.02
C SER A 214 -12.77 -12.82 2.17
N PRO A 215 -11.43 -12.94 2.26
CA PRO A 215 -10.66 -12.27 3.30
C PRO A 215 -10.66 -10.75 3.21
N ILE A 216 -10.97 -10.16 2.05
CA ILE A 216 -11.09 -8.70 1.88
C ILE A 216 -12.13 -8.14 2.86
N ALA A 217 -13.25 -8.84 3.04
CA ALA A 217 -14.34 -8.38 3.91
C ALA A 217 -13.93 -8.22 5.38
N THR A 218 -12.87 -8.85 5.83
CA THR A 218 -12.36 -8.74 7.21
C THR A 218 -11.55 -7.47 7.45
N SER A 219 -10.99 -6.88 6.39
CA SER A 219 -10.09 -5.72 6.46
C SER A 219 -10.69 -4.48 5.78
N PHE A 220 -11.26 -4.65 4.59
CA PHE A 220 -11.84 -3.57 3.81
C PHE A 220 -13.19 -4.00 3.18
N PRO A 221 -14.27 -4.08 3.96
CA PRO A 221 -15.55 -4.66 3.53
C PRO A 221 -16.17 -4.01 2.29
N THR A 222 -15.88 -2.73 2.05
CA THR A 222 -16.43 -1.96 0.92
C THR A 222 -15.50 -1.91 -0.30
N PHE A 223 -14.36 -2.60 -0.28
CA PHE A 223 -13.33 -2.51 -1.31
C PHE A 223 -13.84 -2.83 -2.72
N GLU A 224 -14.53 -3.95 -2.90
CA GLU A 224 -15.02 -4.38 -4.21
C GLU A 224 -16.06 -3.40 -4.77
N ALA A 225 -17.00 -2.95 -3.93
CA ALA A 225 -18.00 -1.96 -4.32
C ALA A 225 -17.36 -0.62 -4.69
N MET A 226 -16.39 -0.15 -3.90
CA MET A 226 -15.62 1.07 -4.17
C MET A 226 -14.85 0.94 -5.50
N LEU A 227 -14.16 -0.17 -5.73
CA LEU A 227 -13.37 -0.35 -6.95
C LEU A 227 -14.26 -0.41 -8.20
N ALA A 228 -15.41 -1.05 -8.12
CA ALA A 228 -16.40 -1.09 -9.19
C ALA A 228 -16.96 0.32 -9.48
N GLU A 229 -17.31 1.09 -8.46
CA GLU A 229 -17.80 2.47 -8.62
C GLU A 229 -16.75 3.36 -9.28
N LEU A 230 -15.49 3.30 -8.83
CA LEU A 230 -14.37 4.10 -9.39
C LEU A 230 -14.05 3.71 -10.84
N SER A 231 -14.23 2.45 -11.22
CA SER A 231 -14.01 1.98 -12.59
C SER A 231 -15.21 2.15 -13.52
N GLY A 232 -16.33 2.66 -13.01
CA GLY A 232 -17.57 2.88 -13.82
C GLY A 232 -18.26 1.59 -14.22
N GLN A 233 -18.12 0.53 -13.45
CA GLN A 233 -18.73 -0.79 -13.66
C GLN A 233 -20.00 -0.99 -12.82
#